data_9d4cbfd116156a1ea20fe281f9165ae3
#
_entry.id   9d4cbfd116156a1ea20fe281f9165ae3
#
_cell.length_a   1.000
_cell.length_b   1.000
_cell.length_c   1.000
_cell.angle_alpha   90.00
_cell.angle_beta   90.00
_cell.angle_gamma   90.00
#
_symmetry.space_group_name_H-M   'P 1'
#
loop_
_entity.id
_entity.type
_entity.pdbx_description
1 polymer ?
#
loop_
_entity_poly.entity_id
_entity_poly.type
_entity_poly.pdbx_seq_one_letter_code
_entity_poly.pdbx_strand_id
1 'polypeptide(L)'
;MEIKFADSFHKSLKRLIWHQHPIYKFYEFFRYNLPKFLENLWFFRKQLWQFRSWDYSFNLQIFGRSLEKTLNTIEFDGLEVDTTRLKKVEKMRRVIQLINNVRTDSYIEMAEKELGELKHFDWNFEPAQDNPDLYQLIDTNNKEENEHNRKVYKLAEEIEAQEWNELFSILKGQDIEEYRKLYNSLTDNEKKGDLWLDWYDGSGMKHWWD
;
A
#
# COMPACT_ATOMS: atom_id res chain seq x y z
N MET A 1 -6.04 -29.48 35.57
CA MET A 1 -4.81 -28.92 34.96
C MET A 1 -4.50 -27.63 35.74
N GLU A 2 -3.66 -27.71 36.78
CA GLU A 2 -3.32 -26.52 37.55
C GLU A 2 -2.31 -25.68 36.77
N ILE A 3 -2.78 -24.55 36.30
CA ILE A 3 -1.90 -23.54 35.72
C ILE A 3 -1.14 -22.89 36.89
N LYS A 4 0.11 -23.29 37.13
CA LYS A 4 0.97 -22.62 38.08
C LYS A 4 1.33 -21.23 37.56
N PHE A 5 0.45 -20.28 37.77
CA PHE A 5 0.82 -18.86 37.76
C PHE A 5 1.60 -18.58 39.04
N ALA A 6 2.86 -18.46 38.92
CA ALA A 6 3.78 -17.63 39.68
C ALA A 6 5.17 -18.25 39.62
N ASP A 7 5.92 -17.86 38.68
CA ASP A 7 7.34 -17.68 38.99
C ASP A 7 7.41 -16.75 40.21
N SER A 8 8.15 -17.15 41.22
CA SER A 8 8.28 -16.32 42.46
C SER A 8 8.67 -14.91 42.05
N PHE A 9 8.21 -13.89 42.78
CA PHE A 9 8.57 -12.47 42.57
C PHE A 9 10.06 -12.29 42.30
N HIS A 10 10.91 -13.06 42.98
CA HIS A 10 12.36 -13.09 42.78
C HIS A 10 12.80 -13.54 41.37
N LYS A 11 12.14 -14.51 40.76
CA LYS A 11 12.44 -14.93 39.37
C LYS A 11 12.02 -13.89 38.38
N SER A 12 10.87 -13.26 38.57
CA SER A 12 10.40 -12.18 37.72
C SER A 12 11.30 -10.94 37.83
N LEU A 13 11.74 -10.58 39.05
CA LEU A 13 12.68 -9.49 39.28
C LEU A 13 14.04 -9.77 38.66
N LYS A 14 14.58 -11.00 38.77
CA LYS A 14 15.83 -11.42 38.13
C LYS A 14 15.71 -11.35 36.59
N ARG A 15 14.59 -11.76 36.01
CA ARG A 15 14.36 -11.63 34.56
C ARG A 15 14.35 -10.16 34.16
N LEU A 16 13.64 -9.30 34.89
CA LEU A 16 13.58 -7.86 34.61
C LEU A 16 14.97 -7.19 34.67
N ILE A 17 15.73 -7.49 35.70
CA ILE A 17 17.10 -6.97 35.88
C ILE A 17 18.02 -7.50 34.78
N TRP A 18 17.88 -8.79 34.41
CA TRP A 18 18.68 -9.41 33.35
C TRP A 18 18.41 -8.76 32.00
N HIS A 19 17.15 -8.52 31.66
CA HIS A 19 16.75 -7.84 30.41
C HIS A 19 17.26 -6.39 30.32
N GLN A 20 17.45 -5.74 31.43
CA GLN A 20 18.05 -4.38 31.49
C GLN A 20 19.58 -4.39 31.52
N HIS A 21 20.21 -5.56 31.76
CA HIS A 21 21.63 -5.67 31.84
C HIS A 21 22.33 -5.41 30.49
N PRO A 22 23.37 -4.60 30.40
CA PRO A 22 24.03 -4.25 29.14
C PRO A 22 24.54 -5.47 28.37
N ILE A 23 24.97 -6.53 29.03
CA ILE A 23 25.41 -7.78 28.41
C ILE A 23 24.24 -8.48 27.71
N TYR A 24 23.03 -8.46 28.29
CA TYR A 24 21.84 -9.03 27.66
C TYR A 24 21.42 -8.25 26.42
N LYS A 25 21.42 -6.90 26.49
CA LYS A 25 21.15 -6.04 25.36
C LYS A 25 22.16 -6.23 24.22
N PHE A 26 23.43 -6.43 24.57
CA PHE A 26 24.48 -6.75 23.60
C PHE A 26 24.23 -8.11 22.94
N TYR A 27 23.87 -9.13 23.72
CA TYR A 27 23.49 -10.45 23.20
C TYR A 27 22.25 -10.36 22.28
N GLU A 28 21.19 -9.66 22.71
CA GLU A 28 19.98 -9.45 21.87
C GLU A 28 20.32 -8.74 20.56
N PHE A 29 21.19 -7.72 20.61
CA PHE A 29 21.61 -7.00 19.43
C PHE A 29 22.26 -7.94 18.41
N PHE A 30 23.24 -8.73 18.80
CA PHE A 30 23.96 -9.62 17.86
C PHE A 30 23.13 -10.82 17.42
N ARG A 31 22.29 -11.35 18.30
CA ARG A 31 21.54 -12.57 18.01
C ARG A 31 20.26 -12.31 17.23
N TYR A 32 19.59 -11.20 17.45
CA TYR A 32 18.28 -10.91 16.87
C TYR A 32 18.26 -9.65 16.02
N ASN A 33 18.76 -8.53 16.56
CA ASN A 33 18.60 -7.23 15.90
C ASN A 33 19.49 -7.08 14.67
N LEU A 34 20.77 -7.47 14.78
CA LEU A 34 21.71 -7.39 13.67
C LEU A 34 21.33 -8.31 12.49
N PRO A 35 21.05 -9.60 12.70
CA PRO A 35 20.57 -10.46 11.61
C PRO A 35 19.30 -9.92 10.94
N LYS A 36 18.34 -9.42 11.74
CA LYS A 36 17.11 -8.83 11.21
C LYS A 36 17.36 -7.55 10.43
N PHE A 37 18.26 -6.71 10.91
CA PHE A 37 18.70 -5.51 10.20
C PHE A 37 19.34 -5.86 8.85
N LEU A 38 20.24 -6.83 8.81
CA LEU A 38 20.89 -7.27 7.58
C LEU A 38 19.90 -7.88 6.59
N GLU A 39 18.95 -8.68 7.08
CA GLU A 39 17.84 -9.22 6.28
C GLU A 39 17.02 -8.08 5.65
N ASN A 40 16.63 -7.10 6.45
CA ASN A 40 15.86 -5.94 5.97
C ASN A 40 16.66 -5.10 4.98
N LEU A 41 17.95 -4.86 5.25
CA LEU A 41 18.83 -4.13 4.34
C LEU A 41 18.95 -4.85 2.99
N TRP A 42 19.09 -6.16 3.01
CA TRP A 42 19.11 -6.97 1.78
C TRP A 42 17.79 -6.95 1.03
N PHE A 43 16.68 -7.02 1.76
CA PHE A 43 15.33 -6.99 1.19
C PHE A 43 15.04 -5.65 0.49
N PHE A 44 15.41 -4.53 1.10
CA PHE A 44 15.16 -3.19 0.57
C PHE A 44 16.32 -2.61 -0.25
N ARG A 45 17.40 -3.37 -0.50
CA ARG A 45 18.65 -2.83 -1.10
C ARG A 45 18.45 -2.06 -2.41
N LYS A 46 17.54 -2.51 -3.28
CA LYS A 46 17.26 -1.83 -4.56
C LYS A 46 16.58 -0.49 -4.32
N GLN A 47 15.57 -0.48 -3.46
CA GLN A 47 14.81 0.71 -3.11
C GLN A 47 15.70 1.75 -2.42
N LEU A 48 16.53 1.31 -1.48
CA LEU A 48 17.46 2.19 -0.79
C LEU A 48 18.53 2.78 -1.74
N TRP A 49 19.02 1.98 -2.68
CA TRP A 49 19.99 2.45 -3.66
C TRP A 49 19.41 3.49 -4.63
N GLN A 50 18.16 3.34 -5.02
CA GLN A 50 17.48 4.20 -5.98
C GLN A 50 16.74 5.35 -5.30
N PHE A 51 16.71 5.40 -3.97
CA PHE A 51 15.91 6.37 -3.23
C PHE A 51 16.21 7.82 -3.60
N ARG A 52 15.15 8.58 -3.85
CA ARG A 52 15.17 10.02 -4.12
C ARG A 52 14.15 10.68 -3.21
N SER A 53 14.62 11.51 -2.28
CA SER A 53 13.78 12.11 -1.23
C SER A 53 12.73 13.10 -1.75
N TRP A 54 12.91 13.61 -2.95
CA TRP A 54 11.98 14.57 -3.59
C TRP A 54 10.91 13.90 -4.46
N ASP A 55 11.03 12.61 -4.74
CA ASP A 55 10.11 11.87 -5.60
C ASP A 55 9.22 10.97 -4.75
N TYR A 56 7.92 11.28 -4.72
CA TYR A 56 6.93 10.51 -3.97
C TYR A 56 6.81 9.05 -4.45
N SER A 57 7.16 8.76 -5.70
CA SER A 57 7.10 7.41 -6.27
C SER A 57 8.02 6.44 -5.51
N PHE A 58 9.17 6.94 -5.00
CA PHE A 58 10.06 6.13 -4.17
C PHE A 58 9.47 5.82 -2.78
N ASN A 59 8.70 6.76 -2.20
CA ASN A 59 8.00 6.49 -0.95
C ASN A 59 6.95 5.39 -1.14
N LEU A 60 6.19 5.46 -2.24
CA LEU A 60 5.23 4.41 -2.62
C LEU A 60 5.93 3.08 -2.91
N GLN A 61 7.10 3.10 -3.53
CA GLN A 61 7.89 1.90 -3.81
C GLN A 61 8.34 1.20 -2.52
N ILE A 62 8.82 1.94 -1.52
CA ILE A 62 9.20 1.39 -0.23
C ILE A 62 7.97 0.83 0.50
N PHE A 63 6.87 1.58 0.47
CA PHE A 63 5.62 1.15 1.09
C PHE A 63 5.08 -0.13 0.43
N GLY A 64 4.97 -0.17 -0.90
CA GLY A 64 4.55 -1.36 -1.66
C GLY A 64 5.44 -2.57 -1.35
N ARG A 65 6.77 -2.37 -1.32
CA ARG A 65 7.72 -3.44 -0.98
C ARG A 65 7.55 -3.94 0.46
N SER A 66 7.25 -3.04 1.40
CA SER A 66 6.94 -3.42 2.78
C SER A 66 5.66 -4.27 2.85
N LEU A 67 4.62 -3.87 2.11
CA LEU A 67 3.38 -4.63 2.03
C LEU A 67 3.56 -6.02 1.42
N GLU A 68 4.41 -6.16 0.40
CA GLU A 68 4.75 -7.49 -0.17
C GLU A 68 5.34 -8.42 0.89
N LYS A 69 6.22 -7.91 1.76
CA LYS A 69 6.79 -8.70 2.86
C LYS A 69 5.72 -9.13 3.85
N THR A 70 4.84 -8.21 4.24
CA THR A 70 3.73 -8.49 5.16
C THR A 70 2.74 -9.49 4.55
N LEU A 71 2.37 -9.28 3.29
CA LEU A 71 1.49 -10.17 2.55
C LEU A 71 2.03 -11.61 2.55
N ASN A 72 3.32 -11.79 2.22
CA ASN A 72 3.94 -13.11 2.24
C ASN A 72 3.89 -13.74 3.64
N THR A 73 4.14 -12.97 4.70
CA THR A 73 4.07 -13.47 6.07
C THR A 73 2.63 -13.91 6.42
N ILE A 74 1.62 -13.10 6.08
CA ILE A 74 0.21 -13.44 6.36
C ILE A 74 -0.24 -14.65 5.52
N GLU A 75 0.17 -14.72 4.27
CA GLU A 75 -0.25 -15.79 3.35
C GLU A 75 0.33 -17.14 3.71
N PHE A 76 1.63 -17.21 4.10
CA PHE A 76 2.35 -18.46 4.30
C PHE A 76 2.57 -18.83 5.76
N ASP A 77 2.74 -17.85 6.64
CA ASP A 77 3.08 -18.06 8.05
C ASP A 77 1.95 -17.63 9.01
N GLY A 78 0.85 -17.07 8.48
CA GLY A 78 -0.25 -16.54 9.29
C GLY A 78 -0.99 -17.63 10.06
N LEU A 79 -1.28 -17.37 11.34
CA LEU A 79 -2.05 -18.25 12.23
C LEU A 79 -3.56 -17.94 12.20
N GLU A 80 -3.99 -17.01 11.36
CA GLU A 80 -5.39 -16.61 11.25
C GLU A 80 -6.27 -17.66 10.57
N VAL A 81 -7.57 -17.57 10.83
CA VAL A 81 -8.59 -18.36 10.15
C VAL A 81 -8.58 -18.03 8.65
N ASP A 82 -8.61 -19.05 7.80
CA ASP A 82 -8.48 -18.92 6.34
C ASP A 82 -9.42 -17.89 5.71
N THR A 83 -10.65 -17.76 6.21
CA THR A 83 -11.64 -16.83 5.66
C THR A 83 -11.23 -15.37 5.79
N THR A 84 -10.73 -14.93 6.96
CA THR A 84 -10.24 -13.57 7.18
C THR A 84 -8.90 -13.33 6.51
N ARG A 85 -8.01 -14.31 6.59
CA ARG A 85 -6.69 -14.29 5.96
C ARG A 85 -6.78 -14.07 4.46
N LEU A 86 -7.62 -14.82 3.75
CA LEU A 86 -7.78 -14.69 2.31
C LEU A 86 -8.32 -13.32 1.89
N LYS A 87 -9.28 -12.78 2.63
CA LYS A 87 -9.80 -11.42 2.39
C LYS A 87 -8.69 -10.36 2.56
N LYS A 88 -7.88 -10.44 3.62
CA LYS A 88 -6.73 -9.54 3.83
C LYS A 88 -5.71 -9.65 2.68
N VAL A 89 -5.34 -10.86 2.31
CA VAL A 89 -4.39 -11.14 1.22
C VAL A 89 -4.88 -10.54 -0.11
N GLU A 90 -6.16 -10.70 -0.44
CA GLU A 90 -6.76 -10.13 -1.64
C GLU A 90 -6.67 -8.60 -1.65
N LYS A 91 -7.08 -7.95 -0.55
CA LYS A 91 -7.01 -6.47 -0.43
C LYS A 91 -5.57 -5.96 -0.47
N MET A 92 -4.63 -6.64 0.19
CA MET A 92 -3.22 -6.26 0.14
C MET A 92 -2.64 -6.40 -1.28
N ARG A 93 -2.98 -7.46 -2.02
CA ARG A 93 -2.58 -7.60 -3.43
C ARG A 93 -3.14 -6.47 -4.28
N ARG A 94 -4.41 -6.11 -4.06
CA ARG A 94 -5.02 -4.98 -4.79
C ARG A 94 -4.31 -3.67 -4.48
N VAL A 95 -3.98 -3.39 -3.22
CA VAL A 95 -3.21 -2.19 -2.84
C VAL A 95 -1.83 -2.17 -3.50
N ILE A 96 -1.12 -3.30 -3.53
CA ILE A 96 0.19 -3.40 -4.20
C ILE A 96 0.05 -3.12 -5.71
N GLN A 97 -1.01 -3.62 -6.35
CA GLN A 97 -1.30 -3.34 -7.75
C GLN A 97 -1.56 -1.84 -7.99
N LEU A 98 -2.42 -1.22 -7.18
CA LEU A 98 -2.73 0.22 -7.25
C LEU A 98 -1.46 1.08 -7.08
N ILE A 99 -0.63 0.76 -6.09
CA ILE A 99 0.67 1.43 -5.89
C ILE A 99 1.56 1.29 -7.13
N ASN A 100 1.58 0.13 -7.78
CA ASN A 100 2.37 -0.07 -8.98
C ASN A 100 1.83 0.76 -10.16
N ASN A 101 0.51 0.83 -10.35
CA ASN A 101 -0.12 1.64 -11.39
C ASN A 101 0.24 3.13 -11.23
N VAL A 102 0.07 3.67 -10.00
CA VAL A 102 0.46 5.05 -9.66
C VAL A 102 1.94 5.30 -9.96
N ARG A 103 2.81 4.36 -9.57
CA ARG A 103 4.26 4.51 -9.72
C ARG A 103 4.73 4.45 -11.17
N THR A 104 4.06 3.66 -12.00
CA THR A 104 4.41 3.50 -13.42
C THR A 104 3.72 4.52 -14.31
N ASP A 105 2.81 5.32 -13.75
CA ASP A 105 2.00 6.30 -14.49
C ASP A 105 1.32 5.69 -15.73
N SER A 106 0.74 4.49 -15.56
CA SER A 106 0.18 3.69 -16.66
C SER A 106 -1.22 4.13 -17.10
N TYR A 107 -1.70 5.26 -16.61
CA TYR A 107 -3.09 5.70 -16.83
C TYR A 107 -3.38 6.11 -18.27
N ILE A 108 -2.39 6.73 -18.94
CA ILE A 108 -2.52 7.04 -20.36
C ILE A 108 -2.67 5.78 -21.17
N GLU A 109 -1.82 4.76 -20.92
CA GLU A 109 -1.93 3.46 -21.61
C GLU A 109 -3.28 2.75 -21.35
N MET A 110 -3.85 2.91 -20.16
CA MET A 110 -5.19 2.39 -19.85
C MET A 110 -6.27 3.12 -20.63
N ALA A 111 -6.20 4.44 -20.70
CA ALA A 111 -7.15 5.26 -21.46
C ALA A 111 -7.05 5.01 -22.97
N GLU A 112 -5.83 4.84 -23.50
CA GLU A 112 -5.59 4.50 -24.90
C GLU A 112 -6.19 3.13 -25.29
N LYS A 113 -6.19 2.16 -24.40
CA LYS A 113 -6.84 0.85 -24.64
C LYS A 113 -8.34 0.98 -24.82
N GLU A 114 -8.98 1.97 -24.20
CA GLU A 114 -10.42 2.19 -24.28
C GLU A 114 -10.82 3.10 -25.45
N LEU A 115 -10.08 4.19 -25.66
CA LEU A 115 -10.43 5.23 -26.63
C LEU A 115 -9.59 5.18 -27.92
N GLY A 116 -8.51 4.41 -27.93
CA GLY A 116 -7.53 4.38 -29.01
C GLY A 116 -6.30 5.23 -28.70
N GLU A 117 -5.21 4.96 -29.41
CA GLU A 117 -3.91 5.61 -29.21
C GLU A 117 -4.00 7.12 -29.38
N LEU A 118 -3.19 7.83 -28.59
CA LEU A 118 -2.98 9.25 -28.75
C LEU A 118 -2.49 9.55 -30.18
N LYS A 119 -3.07 10.58 -30.79
CA LYS A 119 -2.61 11.06 -32.09
C LYS A 119 -1.29 11.76 -31.93
N HIS A 120 -0.36 11.46 -32.83
CA HIS A 120 1.02 11.95 -32.73
C HIS A 120 1.06 13.47 -32.58
N PHE A 121 1.84 13.89 -31.60
CA PHE A 121 2.17 15.28 -31.34
C PHE A 121 3.57 15.52 -31.88
N ASP A 122 3.66 16.01 -33.12
CA ASP A 122 4.92 16.46 -33.66
C ASP A 122 5.26 17.84 -33.07
N TRP A 123 6.24 17.85 -32.18
CA TRP A 123 6.77 19.08 -31.61
C TRP A 123 7.42 19.92 -32.69
N ASN A 124 6.73 20.91 -33.22
CA ASN A 124 7.31 21.88 -34.12
C ASN A 124 7.60 23.17 -33.36
N PHE A 125 8.88 23.56 -33.35
CA PHE A 125 9.31 24.81 -32.74
C PHE A 125 9.57 25.84 -33.83
N GLU A 126 8.80 26.91 -33.83
CA GLU A 126 9.01 28.04 -34.72
C GLU A 126 9.46 29.29 -33.94
N PRO A 127 10.27 30.17 -34.54
CA PRO A 127 10.61 31.43 -33.90
C PRO A 127 9.35 32.23 -33.57
N ALA A 128 9.26 32.79 -32.36
CA ALA A 128 8.13 33.61 -31.98
C ALA A 128 8.05 34.88 -32.82
N GLN A 129 6.83 35.25 -33.23
CA GLN A 129 6.63 36.42 -34.13
C GLN A 129 7.15 37.73 -33.54
N ASP A 130 7.07 37.87 -32.21
CA ASP A 130 7.44 39.08 -31.47
C ASP A 130 8.93 39.13 -31.09
N ASN A 131 9.62 37.98 -31.07
CA ASN A 131 11.02 37.90 -30.73
C ASN A 131 11.66 36.65 -31.37
N PRO A 132 12.52 36.83 -32.41
CA PRO A 132 13.13 35.71 -33.14
C PRO A 132 14.11 34.87 -32.31
N ASP A 133 14.58 35.36 -31.17
CA ASP A 133 15.42 34.61 -30.23
C ASP A 133 14.62 33.64 -29.32
N LEU A 134 13.32 33.75 -29.36
CA LEU A 134 12.41 32.85 -28.64
C LEU A 134 11.72 31.89 -29.60
N TYR A 135 11.58 30.64 -29.19
CA TYR A 135 10.85 29.64 -29.93
C TYR A 135 9.49 29.38 -29.27
N GLN A 136 8.44 29.33 -30.06
CA GLN A 136 7.14 28.90 -29.64
C GLN A 136 6.83 27.49 -30.15
N LEU A 137 6.14 26.71 -29.32
CA LEU A 137 5.65 25.40 -29.69
C LEU A 137 4.40 25.57 -30.55
N ILE A 138 4.39 24.95 -31.72
CA ILE A 138 3.22 24.92 -32.59
C ILE A 138 2.60 23.53 -32.51
N ASP A 139 1.32 23.51 -32.22
CA ASP A 139 0.50 22.32 -32.31
C ASP A 139 0.17 22.02 -33.78
N THR A 140 0.66 20.89 -34.27
CA THR A 140 0.45 20.45 -35.64
C THR A 140 -0.80 19.60 -35.81
N ASN A 141 -1.46 19.21 -34.73
CA ASN A 141 -2.67 18.40 -34.75
C ASN A 141 -3.87 19.20 -35.28
N ASN A 142 -4.73 18.53 -36.00
CA ASN A 142 -6.00 19.09 -36.37
C ASN A 142 -6.97 19.15 -35.18
N LYS A 143 -8.10 19.83 -35.35
CA LYS A 143 -9.08 20.02 -34.25
C LYS A 143 -9.67 18.71 -33.75
N GLU A 144 -9.87 17.72 -34.61
CA GLU A 144 -10.44 16.41 -34.26
C GLU A 144 -9.43 15.57 -33.46
N GLU A 145 -8.14 15.60 -33.86
CA GLU A 145 -7.04 14.94 -33.16
C GLU A 145 -6.84 15.51 -31.76
N ASN A 146 -6.88 16.83 -31.63
CA ASN A 146 -6.80 17.49 -30.34
C ASN A 146 -7.97 17.17 -29.43
N GLU A 147 -9.18 17.08 -29.98
CA GLU A 147 -10.36 16.66 -29.21
C GLU A 147 -10.25 15.21 -28.77
N HIS A 148 -9.74 14.32 -29.62
CA HIS A 148 -9.45 12.94 -29.26
C HIS A 148 -8.42 12.84 -28.12
N ASN A 149 -7.26 13.49 -28.26
CA ASN A 149 -6.21 13.50 -27.25
C ASN A 149 -6.72 14.03 -25.90
N ARG A 150 -7.54 15.10 -25.93
CA ARG A 150 -8.18 15.65 -24.75
C ARG A 150 -9.09 14.65 -24.04
N LYS A 151 -9.82 13.82 -24.79
CA LYS A 151 -10.67 12.75 -24.21
C LYS A 151 -9.83 11.67 -23.56
N VAL A 152 -8.70 11.27 -24.19
CA VAL A 152 -7.78 10.27 -23.63
C VAL A 152 -7.16 10.79 -22.32
N TYR A 153 -6.63 12.02 -22.30
CA TYR A 153 -6.07 12.60 -21.09
C TYR A 153 -7.11 12.73 -19.96
N LYS A 154 -8.33 13.17 -20.29
CA LYS A 154 -9.41 13.29 -19.32
C LYS A 154 -9.78 11.93 -18.71
N LEU A 155 -9.87 10.88 -19.53
CA LEU A 155 -10.12 9.53 -19.05
C LEU A 155 -8.97 9.02 -18.17
N ALA A 156 -7.71 9.29 -18.55
CA ALA A 156 -6.54 8.93 -17.72
C ALA A 156 -6.60 9.58 -16.34
N GLU A 157 -6.93 10.89 -16.26
CA GLU A 157 -7.11 11.60 -15.00
C GLU A 157 -8.26 11.03 -14.15
N GLU A 158 -9.37 10.63 -14.79
CA GLU A 158 -10.52 10.01 -14.13
C GLU A 158 -10.14 8.64 -13.56
N ILE A 159 -9.41 7.80 -14.31
CA ILE A 159 -8.91 6.49 -13.86
C ILE A 159 -7.95 6.68 -12.67
N GLU A 160 -6.99 7.60 -12.79
CA GLU A 160 -6.04 7.91 -11.72
C GLU A 160 -6.78 8.31 -10.43
N ALA A 161 -7.72 9.24 -10.52
CA ALA A 161 -8.50 9.69 -9.37
C ALA A 161 -9.31 8.55 -8.73
N GLN A 162 -9.89 7.66 -9.53
CA GLN A 162 -10.61 6.49 -9.03
C GLN A 162 -9.67 5.52 -8.31
N GLU A 163 -8.51 5.19 -8.89
CA GLU A 163 -7.55 4.28 -8.27
C GLU A 163 -6.96 4.85 -6.97
N TRP A 164 -6.69 6.16 -6.90
CA TRP A 164 -6.29 6.81 -5.66
C TRP A 164 -7.38 6.72 -4.58
N ASN A 165 -8.63 6.96 -4.94
CA ASN A 165 -9.75 6.84 -4.00
C ASN A 165 -9.92 5.39 -3.52
N GLU A 166 -9.79 4.41 -4.41
CA GLU A 166 -9.82 2.99 -4.05
C GLU A 166 -8.67 2.64 -3.11
N LEU A 167 -7.44 3.07 -3.42
CA LEU A 167 -6.25 2.85 -2.59
C LEU A 167 -6.47 3.35 -1.16
N PHE A 168 -6.89 4.62 -1.01
CA PHE A 168 -7.14 5.20 0.31
C PHE A 168 -8.30 4.53 1.02
N SER A 169 -9.36 4.15 0.31
CA SER A 169 -10.49 3.42 0.87
C SER A 169 -10.07 2.08 1.45
N ILE A 170 -9.27 1.29 0.72
CA ILE A 170 -8.77 0.00 1.19
C ILE A 170 -7.82 0.18 2.38
N LEU A 171 -6.92 1.17 2.35
CA LEU A 171 -5.99 1.43 3.44
C LEU A 171 -6.70 1.91 4.71
N LYS A 172 -7.72 2.75 4.58
CA LYS A 172 -8.54 3.23 5.69
C LYS A 172 -9.35 2.09 6.30
N GLY A 173 -9.94 1.24 5.45
CA GLY A 173 -10.82 0.16 5.83
C GLY A 173 -12.22 0.62 6.22
N GLN A 174 -13.04 -0.35 6.59
CA GLN A 174 -14.42 -0.16 7.03
C GLN A 174 -14.49 0.56 8.38
N ASP A 175 -15.57 1.30 8.60
CA ASP A 175 -15.78 2.01 9.86
C ASP A 175 -16.28 1.04 10.95
N ILE A 176 -15.46 0.80 11.95
CA ILE A 176 -15.78 -0.05 13.10
C ILE A 176 -17.03 0.43 13.86
N GLU A 177 -17.37 1.72 13.79
CA GLU A 177 -18.57 2.24 14.42
C GLU A 177 -19.84 1.78 13.67
N GLU A 178 -19.77 1.60 12.37
CA GLU A 178 -20.86 0.98 11.59
C GLU A 178 -21.09 -0.47 12.02
N TYR A 179 -20.00 -1.23 12.17
CA TYR A 179 -20.10 -2.59 12.72
C TYR A 179 -20.73 -2.61 14.12
N ARG A 180 -20.30 -1.70 15.01
CA ARG A 180 -20.87 -1.60 16.36
C ARG A 180 -22.35 -1.28 16.34
N LYS A 181 -22.79 -0.37 15.49
CA LYS A 181 -24.22 -0.05 15.32
C LYS A 181 -25.00 -1.26 14.81
N LEU A 182 -24.47 -1.94 13.79
CA LEU A 182 -25.06 -3.18 13.26
C LEU A 182 -25.17 -4.23 14.38
N TYR A 183 -24.07 -4.54 15.07
CA TYR A 183 -24.04 -5.53 16.15
C TYR A 183 -25.04 -5.21 17.26
N ASN A 184 -25.17 -3.94 17.64
CA ASN A 184 -26.09 -3.52 18.71
C ASN A 184 -27.56 -3.54 18.26
N SER A 185 -27.84 -3.49 16.96
CA SER A 185 -29.21 -3.57 16.43
C SER A 185 -29.74 -5.01 16.32
N LEU A 186 -28.87 -6.01 16.44
CA LEU A 186 -29.21 -7.41 16.30
C LEU A 186 -29.74 -8.04 17.62
N THR A 187 -30.65 -9.00 17.51
CA THR A 187 -31.10 -9.81 18.61
C THR A 187 -30.05 -10.82 19.08
N ASP A 188 -30.16 -11.34 20.32
CA ASP A 188 -29.18 -12.30 20.85
C ASP A 188 -29.05 -13.60 20.02
N ASN A 189 -30.10 -13.98 19.28
CA ASN A 189 -30.05 -15.12 18.36
C ASN A 189 -29.27 -14.82 17.11
N GLU A 190 -29.34 -13.60 16.56
CA GLU A 190 -28.61 -13.14 15.39
C GLU A 190 -27.15 -12.89 15.69
N LYS A 191 -26.81 -12.53 16.94
CA LYS A 191 -25.43 -12.35 17.40
C LYS A 191 -24.63 -13.66 17.54
N LYS A 192 -25.26 -14.82 17.41
CA LYS A 192 -24.62 -16.13 17.52
C LYS A 192 -23.84 -16.56 16.27
N GLY A 193 -23.93 -15.83 15.17
CA GLY A 193 -23.19 -16.12 13.95
C GLY A 193 -21.84 -15.39 13.88
N ASP A 194 -21.06 -15.71 12.87
CA ASP A 194 -19.77 -15.07 12.59
C ASP A 194 -19.95 -13.71 11.88
N LEU A 195 -20.77 -12.84 12.48
CA LEU A 195 -21.12 -11.52 11.91
C LEU A 195 -19.90 -10.69 11.52
N TRP A 196 -18.82 -10.82 12.29
CA TRP A 196 -17.56 -10.17 11.95
C TRP A 196 -17.00 -10.68 10.62
N LEU A 197 -17.04 -12.01 10.42
CA LEU A 197 -16.53 -12.62 9.19
C LEU A 197 -17.35 -12.20 7.97
N ASP A 198 -18.65 -11.99 8.12
CA ASP A 198 -19.52 -11.54 7.04
C ASP A 198 -19.33 -10.05 6.74
N TRP A 199 -19.18 -9.23 7.78
CA TRP A 199 -19.01 -7.79 7.65
C TRP A 199 -17.61 -7.39 7.19
N TYR A 200 -16.56 -8.04 7.72
CA TYR A 200 -15.17 -7.69 7.41
C TYR A 200 -14.80 -8.09 6.00
N ASP A 201 -14.41 -7.11 5.18
CA ASP A 201 -14.04 -7.30 3.78
C ASP A 201 -12.54 -7.48 3.52
N GLY A 202 -11.72 -7.48 4.55
CA GLY A 202 -10.25 -7.59 4.46
C GLY A 202 -9.52 -6.25 4.38
N SER A 203 -10.25 -5.11 4.29
CA SER A 203 -9.65 -3.79 4.22
C SER A 203 -9.23 -3.26 5.60
N GLY A 204 -8.49 -2.15 5.61
CA GLY A 204 -8.01 -1.50 6.82
C GLY A 204 -6.60 -1.93 7.21
N MET A 205 -5.62 -1.12 6.85
CA MET A 205 -4.21 -1.41 7.14
C MET A 205 -3.94 -1.70 8.63
N LYS A 206 -4.71 -1.12 9.55
CA LYS A 206 -4.60 -1.39 11.00
C LYS A 206 -4.91 -2.84 11.38
N HIS A 207 -5.69 -3.55 10.56
CA HIS A 207 -6.11 -4.93 10.82
C HIS A 207 -5.24 -5.97 10.10
N TRP A 208 -4.22 -5.52 9.36
CA TRP A 208 -3.29 -6.42 8.67
C TRP A 208 -2.14 -6.92 9.55
N TRP A 209 -2.01 -6.34 10.74
CA TRP A 209 -0.98 -6.68 11.73
C TRP A 209 -1.67 -7.28 12.95
N ASP A 210 -1.42 -8.52 13.23
CA ASP A 210 -1.82 -9.21 14.48
C ASP A 210 -0.61 -9.63 15.28
#